data_b5b1ebae49f2814144736ceaf0fe84b2
#
_entry.id   b5b1ebae49f2814144736ceaf0fe84b2
#
_cell.length_a   1.000
_cell.length_b   1.000
_cell.length_c   1.000
_cell.angle_alpha   90.00
_cell.angle_beta   90.00
_cell.angle_gamma   90.00
#
_symmetry.space_group_name_H-M   'P 1'
#
loop_
_entity.id
_entity.type
_entity.pdbx_description
1 polymer ?
#
loop_
_entity_poly.entity_id
_entity_poly.type
_entity_poly.pdbx_seq_one_letter_code
_entity_poly.pdbx_strand_id
1 'polypeptide(L)'
;MNSPAITPTLNTAYQLTHAREGKKFGLAAKMLAICTLLLGLSPLASWASAPVNINLATAEVLAESLQGVGLAKAHRIVEYREAHGPFEHIDELAAVQGIGSATVEKNRSVIRLQ
;
A
#
# COMPACT_ATOMS: atom_id res chain seq x y z
N MET A 1 64.47 11.25 15.38
CA MET A 1 64.50 12.55 14.72
C MET A 1 63.84 12.57 13.34
N ASN A 2 63.48 11.46 12.79
CA ASN A 2 62.87 11.40 11.45
C ASN A 2 61.36 11.12 11.42
N SER A 3 60.74 11.21 12.56
CA SER A 3 59.32 10.94 12.69
C SER A 3 58.39 11.95 12.04
N PRO A 4 58.69 13.25 11.89
CA PRO A 4 57.71 14.19 11.34
C PRO A 4 57.53 14.13 9.83
N ALA A 5 58.46 13.50 9.08
CA ALA A 5 58.38 13.43 7.62
C ALA A 5 57.41 12.38 7.09
N ILE A 6 56.99 11.40 7.91
CA ILE A 6 56.13 10.30 7.50
C ILE A 6 54.62 10.67 7.68
N THR A 7 54.31 11.52 8.64
CA THR A 7 52.95 11.87 8.98
C THR A 7 52.22 12.71 7.91
N PRO A 8 52.84 13.66 7.22
CA PRO A 8 52.16 14.41 6.16
C PRO A 8 51.84 13.55 4.92
N THR A 9 52.67 12.57 4.63
CA THR A 9 52.51 11.69 3.46
C THR A 9 51.32 10.76 3.64
N LEU A 10 51.11 10.23 4.83
CA LEU A 10 49.95 9.40 5.18
C LEU A 10 48.64 10.21 5.14
N ASN A 11 48.65 11.44 5.63
CA ASN A 11 47.48 12.31 5.56
C ASN A 11 47.12 12.68 4.13
N THR A 12 48.08 12.90 3.27
CA THR A 12 47.83 13.23 1.86
C THR A 12 47.23 12.04 1.12
N ALA A 13 47.72 10.84 1.37
CA ALA A 13 47.15 9.61 0.79
C ALA A 13 45.74 9.34 1.31
N TYR A 14 45.49 9.59 2.57
CA TYR A 14 44.18 9.45 3.17
C TYR A 14 43.18 10.47 2.60
N GLN A 15 43.55 11.70 2.42
CA GLN A 15 42.74 12.75 1.83
C GLN A 15 42.36 12.41 0.36
N LEU A 16 43.28 11.89 -0.41
CA LEU A 16 43.02 11.47 -1.80
C LEU A 16 42.05 10.29 -1.89
N THR A 17 42.12 9.37 -0.95
CA THR A 17 41.21 8.22 -0.92
C THR A 17 39.79 8.65 -0.58
N HIS A 18 39.62 9.55 0.37
CA HIS A 18 38.32 10.08 0.72
C HIS A 18 37.67 10.92 -0.40
N ALA A 19 38.49 11.74 -1.08
CA ALA A 19 37.98 12.53 -2.21
C ALA A 19 37.50 11.67 -3.37
N ARG A 20 38.13 10.50 -3.61
CA ARG A 20 37.69 9.56 -4.63
C ARG A 20 36.40 8.84 -4.28
N GLU A 21 36.20 8.51 -3.01
CA GLU A 21 34.96 7.91 -2.54
C GLU A 21 33.76 8.86 -2.66
N GLY A 22 33.98 10.15 -2.38
CA GLY A 22 32.95 11.16 -2.54
C GLY A 22 32.42 11.31 -3.97
N LYS A 23 33.28 11.12 -4.98
CA LYS A 23 32.87 11.16 -6.39
C LYS A 23 32.06 9.94 -6.81
N LYS A 24 32.33 8.77 -6.25
CA LYS A 24 31.56 7.56 -6.49
C LYS A 24 30.14 7.64 -5.88
N PHE A 25 30.01 8.27 -4.71
CA PHE A 25 28.73 8.49 -4.08
C PHE A 25 27.81 9.42 -4.89
N GLY A 26 28.35 10.42 -5.55
CA GLY A 26 27.57 11.34 -6.38
C GLY A 26 26.91 10.68 -7.59
N LEU A 27 27.58 9.71 -8.21
CA LEU A 27 27.06 8.94 -9.33
C LEU A 27 25.98 7.94 -8.88
N ALA A 28 26.18 7.26 -7.76
CA ALA A 28 25.20 6.35 -7.18
C ALA A 28 23.93 7.09 -6.73
N ALA A 29 24.06 8.28 -6.15
CA ALA A 29 22.94 9.12 -5.77
C ALA A 29 22.14 9.62 -6.99
N LYS A 30 22.79 9.94 -8.10
CA LYS A 30 22.13 10.32 -9.36
C LYS A 30 21.39 9.14 -10.00
N MET A 31 21.96 7.95 -9.95
CA MET A 31 21.30 6.73 -10.44
C MET A 31 20.07 6.37 -9.60
N LEU A 32 20.13 6.50 -8.29
CA LEU A 32 18.99 6.29 -7.38
C LEU A 32 17.87 7.30 -7.62
N ALA A 33 18.20 8.56 -7.88
CA ALA A 33 17.22 9.59 -8.21
C ALA A 33 16.49 9.32 -9.54
N ILE A 34 17.18 8.78 -10.53
CA ILE A 34 16.59 8.40 -11.82
C ILE A 34 15.67 7.18 -11.65
N CYS A 35 16.07 6.19 -10.85
CA CYS A 35 15.24 5.03 -10.55
C CYS A 35 13.96 5.40 -9.81
N THR A 36 14.02 6.33 -8.86
CA THR A 36 12.83 6.82 -8.15
C THR A 36 11.91 7.62 -9.05
N LEU A 37 12.44 8.36 -10.00
CA LEU A 37 11.63 9.10 -10.97
C LEU A 37 10.90 8.15 -11.93
N LEU A 38 11.54 7.08 -12.39
CA LEU A 38 10.94 6.06 -13.24
C LEU A 38 9.88 5.23 -12.50
N LEU A 39 10.08 4.94 -11.21
CA LEU A 39 9.09 4.29 -10.36
C LEU A 39 7.92 5.21 -10.00
N GLY A 40 8.15 6.53 -9.93
CA GLY A 40 7.10 7.52 -9.71
C GLY A 40 6.19 7.74 -10.93
N LEU A 41 6.62 7.33 -12.12
CA LEU A 41 5.84 7.32 -13.36
C LEU A 41 5.10 5.99 -13.58
N SER A 42 5.25 5.02 -12.69
CA SER A 42 4.37 3.85 -12.70
C SER A 42 2.94 4.37 -12.63
N PRO A 43 2.07 4.04 -13.60
CA PRO A 43 0.67 4.35 -13.44
C PRO A 43 0.27 3.78 -12.09
N LEU A 44 -0.25 4.62 -11.22
CA LEU A 44 -0.93 4.18 -10.02
C LEU A 44 -1.82 3.04 -10.50
N ALA A 45 -1.38 1.81 -10.26
CA ALA A 45 -2.22 0.67 -10.51
C ALA A 45 -3.51 1.03 -9.81
N SER A 46 -4.54 1.31 -10.59
CA SER A 46 -5.83 1.62 -10.03
C SER A 46 -6.10 0.49 -9.06
N TRP A 47 -6.19 0.82 -7.81
CA TRP A 47 -6.55 -0.12 -6.77
C TRP A 47 -8.02 -0.43 -6.99
N ALA A 48 -8.31 -1.07 -8.12
CA ALA A 48 -9.59 -1.68 -8.34
C ALA A 48 -9.67 -2.80 -7.32
N SER A 49 -10.45 -2.61 -6.29
CA SER A 49 -10.74 -3.63 -5.31
C SER A 49 -11.22 -4.85 -6.08
N ALA A 50 -10.62 -6.00 -5.83
CA ALA A 50 -11.04 -7.25 -6.45
C ALA A 50 -12.52 -7.49 -6.14
N PRO A 51 -13.30 -8.03 -7.10
CA PRO A 51 -14.69 -8.38 -6.85
C PRO A 51 -14.81 -9.30 -5.64
N VAL A 52 -15.74 -9.00 -4.75
CA VAL A 52 -15.98 -9.76 -3.52
C VAL A 52 -17.41 -10.29 -3.46
N ASN A 53 -17.55 -11.57 -3.16
CA ASN A 53 -18.86 -12.18 -2.94
C ASN A 53 -19.28 -11.95 -1.48
N ILE A 54 -20.29 -11.10 -1.29
CA ILE A 54 -20.75 -10.73 0.06
C ILE A 54 -21.48 -11.87 0.78
N ASN A 55 -21.92 -12.90 0.06
CA ASN A 55 -22.58 -14.06 0.65
C ASN A 55 -21.58 -15.10 1.16
N LEU A 56 -20.35 -15.11 0.67
CA LEU A 56 -19.34 -16.13 0.98
C LEU A 56 -18.11 -15.59 1.72
N ALA A 57 -17.77 -14.31 1.53
CA ALA A 57 -16.57 -13.72 2.09
C ALA A 57 -16.61 -13.65 3.63
N THR A 58 -15.44 -13.73 4.26
CA THR A 58 -15.29 -13.51 5.71
C THR A 58 -15.38 -12.01 6.02
N ALA A 59 -15.55 -11.67 7.29
CA ALA A 59 -15.60 -10.28 7.72
C ALA A 59 -14.30 -9.53 7.39
N GLU A 60 -13.15 -10.18 7.51
CA GLU A 60 -11.84 -9.60 7.18
C GLU A 60 -11.76 -9.26 5.69
N VAL A 61 -12.14 -10.19 4.83
CA VAL A 61 -12.14 -9.99 3.37
C VAL A 61 -13.10 -8.87 2.97
N LEU A 62 -14.28 -8.81 3.59
CA LEU A 62 -15.24 -7.74 3.35
C LEU A 62 -14.68 -6.37 3.77
N ALA A 63 -14.02 -6.30 4.93
CA ALA A 63 -13.40 -5.07 5.43
C ALA A 63 -12.28 -4.57 4.52
N GLU A 64 -11.51 -5.46 3.92
CA GLU A 64 -10.43 -5.12 2.99
C GLU A 64 -10.95 -4.72 1.61
N SER A 65 -12.03 -5.35 1.15
CA SER A 65 -12.55 -5.19 -0.22
C SER A 65 -13.54 -4.04 -0.37
N LEU A 66 -14.29 -3.72 0.68
CA LEU A 66 -15.35 -2.72 0.64
C LEU A 66 -14.90 -1.38 1.21
N GLN A 67 -15.00 -0.33 0.42
CA GLN A 67 -14.66 1.02 0.85
C GLN A 67 -15.65 1.55 1.88
N GLY A 68 -15.14 2.09 2.99
CA GLY A 68 -15.98 2.63 4.07
C GLY A 68 -16.61 1.58 4.98
N VAL A 69 -16.24 0.31 4.80
CA VAL A 69 -16.69 -0.80 5.63
C VAL A 69 -15.50 -1.28 6.46
N GLY A 70 -15.46 -0.90 7.73
CA GLY A 70 -14.47 -1.43 8.68
C GLY A 70 -14.88 -2.82 9.17
N LEU A 71 -14.00 -3.44 9.96
CA LEU A 71 -14.20 -4.80 10.47
C LEU A 71 -15.51 -4.94 11.26
N ALA A 72 -15.87 -3.96 12.07
CA ALA A 72 -17.12 -3.97 12.84
C ALA A 72 -18.36 -4.03 11.93
N LYS A 73 -18.39 -3.25 10.86
CA LYS A 73 -19.48 -3.27 9.87
C LYS A 73 -19.46 -4.55 9.04
N ALA A 74 -18.29 -5.06 8.72
CA ALA A 74 -18.11 -6.33 8.02
C ALA A 74 -18.69 -7.51 8.84
N HIS A 75 -18.46 -7.53 10.14
CA HIS A 75 -19.09 -8.51 11.02
C HIS A 75 -20.62 -8.43 11.00
N ARG A 76 -21.18 -7.22 10.97
CA ARG A 76 -22.63 -7.04 10.87
C ARG A 76 -23.21 -7.54 9.55
N ILE A 77 -22.46 -7.46 8.46
CA ILE A 77 -22.85 -8.06 7.18
C ILE A 77 -22.95 -9.58 7.31
N VAL A 78 -21.95 -10.21 7.93
CA VAL A 78 -21.93 -11.65 8.16
C VAL A 78 -23.10 -12.06 9.06
N GLU A 79 -23.30 -11.38 10.18
CA GLU A 79 -24.41 -11.63 11.11
C GLU A 79 -25.77 -11.48 10.40
N TYR A 80 -25.92 -10.46 9.56
CA TYR A 80 -27.16 -10.23 8.83
C TYR A 80 -27.48 -11.39 7.89
N ARG A 81 -26.52 -11.86 7.08
CA ARG A 81 -26.76 -12.98 6.17
C ARG A 81 -26.99 -14.31 6.90
N GLU A 82 -26.39 -14.50 8.06
CA GLU A 82 -26.63 -15.67 8.92
C GLU A 82 -28.04 -15.67 9.52
N ALA A 83 -28.54 -14.51 9.87
CA ALA A 83 -29.86 -14.35 10.47
C ALA A 83 -31.00 -14.33 9.44
N HIS A 84 -30.80 -13.73 8.28
CA HIS A 84 -31.84 -13.47 7.26
C HIS A 84 -31.68 -14.27 5.97
N GLY A 85 -30.58 -15.01 5.83
CA GLY A 85 -30.22 -15.69 4.59
C GLY A 85 -29.33 -14.85 3.66
N PRO A 86 -28.85 -15.43 2.58
CA PRO A 86 -27.98 -14.74 1.63
C PRO A 86 -28.68 -13.51 1.03
N PHE A 87 -27.86 -12.50 0.70
CA PHE A 87 -28.35 -11.33 -0.02
C PHE A 87 -28.76 -11.71 -1.44
N GLU A 88 -29.95 -11.35 -1.83
CA GLU A 88 -30.47 -11.53 -3.20
C GLU A 88 -30.23 -10.31 -4.07
N HIS A 89 -30.15 -9.12 -3.45
CA HIS A 89 -29.91 -7.85 -4.11
C HIS A 89 -28.82 -7.06 -3.39
N ILE A 90 -28.01 -6.34 -4.14
CA ILE A 90 -26.93 -5.52 -3.57
C ILE A 90 -27.49 -4.43 -2.63
N ASP A 91 -28.65 -3.90 -2.95
CA ASP A 91 -29.29 -2.82 -2.16
C ASP A 91 -29.70 -3.29 -0.75
N GLU A 92 -29.86 -4.58 -0.53
CA GLU A 92 -30.15 -5.13 0.81
C GLU A 92 -29.06 -4.87 1.83
N LEU A 93 -27.84 -4.60 1.38
CA LEU A 93 -26.74 -4.17 2.28
C LEU A 93 -27.09 -2.92 3.08
N ALA A 94 -27.95 -2.03 2.57
CA ALA A 94 -28.40 -0.85 3.27
C ALA A 94 -29.25 -1.18 4.51
N ALA A 95 -29.79 -2.39 4.61
CA ALA A 95 -30.51 -2.86 5.80
C ALA A 95 -29.55 -3.23 6.94
N VAL A 96 -28.28 -3.45 6.66
CA VAL A 96 -27.27 -3.74 7.68
C VAL A 96 -26.97 -2.48 8.46
N GLN A 97 -26.99 -2.57 9.79
CA GLN A 97 -26.73 -1.43 10.66
C GLN A 97 -25.32 -0.82 10.41
N GLY A 98 -25.27 0.47 10.13
CA GLY A 98 -24.04 1.19 9.86
C GLY A 98 -23.65 1.25 8.38
N ILE A 99 -24.41 0.61 7.50
CA ILE A 99 -24.23 0.68 6.05
C ILE A 99 -25.36 1.46 5.42
N GLY A 100 -25.04 2.61 4.85
CA GLY A 100 -26.01 3.44 4.15
C GLY A 100 -26.01 3.19 2.64
N SER A 101 -26.98 3.75 1.96
CA SER A 101 -27.12 3.68 0.49
C SER A 101 -25.87 4.25 -0.23
N ALA A 102 -25.27 5.32 0.31
CA ALA A 102 -24.04 5.88 -0.26
C ALA A 102 -22.87 4.89 -0.23
N THR A 103 -22.73 4.11 0.84
CA THR A 103 -21.71 3.06 0.95
C THR A 103 -21.98 1.93 -0.05
N VAL A 104 -23.24 1.55 -0.24
CA VAL A 104 -23.64 0.55 -1.23
C VAL A 104 -23.29 1.00 -2.64
N GLU A 105 -23.65 2.22 -3.01
CA GLU A 105 -23.36 2.79 -4.34
C GLU A 105 -21.85 2.85 -4.61
N LYS A 106 -21.06 3.27 -3.63
CA LYS A 106 -19.61 3.34 -3.74
C LYS A 106 -18.97 1.98 -4.04
N ASN A 107 -19.56 0.89 -3.55
CA ASN A 107 -19.03 -0.46 -3.66
C ASN A 107 -19.75 -1.32 -4.70
N ARG A 108 -20.77 -0.82 -5.35
CA ARG A 108 -21.63 -1.57 -6.28
C ARG A 108 -20.84 -2.33 -7.35
N SER A 109 -19.78 -1.73 -7.88
CA SER A 109 -18.96 -2.31 -8.94
C SER A 109 -18.13 -3.51 -8.50
N VAL A 110 -17.81 -3.61 -7.20
CA VAL A 110 -16.97 -4.69 -6.65
C VAL A 110 -17.79 -5.78 -5.97
N ILE A 111 -19.05 -5.51 -5.62
CA ILE A 111 -19.92 -6.48 -4.96
C ILE A 111 -20.43 -7.54 -5.94
N ARG A 112 -20.36 -8.80 -5.51
CA ARG A 112 -20.95 -9.94 -6.20
C ARG A 112 -21.82 -10.74 -5.23
N LEU A 113 -22.85 -11.39 -5.75
CA LEU A 113 -23.80 -12.21 -4.97
C LEU A 113 -23.59 -13.70 -5.21
N GLN A 114 -22.88 -14.05 -6.29
CA GLN A 114 -22.52 -15.41 -6.68
C GLN A 114 -21.07 -15.49 -7.14
#